data_8b80d96c968345da9fd491270bce470c
#
_entry.id   8b80d96c968345da9fd491270bce470c
#
_cell.length_a   1.000
_cell.length_b   1.000
_cell.length_c   1.000
_cell.angle_alpha   90.00
_cell.angle_beta   90.00
_cell.angle_gamma   90.00
#
_symmetry.space_group_name_H-M   'P 1'
#
loop_
_entity.id
_entity.type
_entity.pdbx_description
1 polymer ?
#
loop_
_entity_poly.entity_id
_entity_poly.type
_entity_poly.pdbx_seq_one_letter_code
_entity_poly.pdbx_strand_id
1 'polypeptide(L)'
;MSPRIEETRDIAACRALRREVFIEEQGVSEADEVDDQDEAAIHLLLTEDGRALGTARILIGAGYVKLGRVCVLTYARSKGHGAALIRAAVARARNLPGIAEVRLGAQTHALGFYAALGFTARGPVFDDAGIPHREMVLSL
;
A
#
# COMPACT_ATOMS: atom_id res chain seq x y z
N MET A 1 -18.42 2.87 -15.07
CA MET A 1 -18.46 3.72 -13.87
C MET A 1 -17.05 3.94 -13.31
N SER A 2 -16.88 5.06 -12.66
CA SER A 2 -15.57 5.41 -12.11
C SER A 2 -15.19 4.52 -10.93
N PRO A 3 -13.91 4.19 -10.77
CA PRO A 3 -13.46 3.50 -9.58
C PRO A 3 -13.62 4.38 -8.33
N ARG A 4 -13.83 3.73 -7.19
CA ARG A 4 -13.99 4.39 -5.90
C ARG A 4 -12.94 3.86 -4.94
N ILE A 5 -12.39 4.75 -4.14
CA ILE A 5 -11.47 4.39 -3.05
C ILE A 5 -12.09 4.84 -1.75
N GLU A 6 -12.30 3.91 -0.83
CA GLU A 6 -12.92 4.19 0.46
C GLU A 6 -12.13 3.51 1.57
N GLU A 7 -12.13 4.13 2.73
CA GLU A 7 -11.69 3.48 3.95
C GLU A 7 -12.69 2.38 4.28
N THR A 8 -12.19 1.19 4.62
CA THR A 8 -13.04 0.03 4.84
C THR A 8 -12.65 -0.72 6.10
N ARG A 9 -13.61 -1.41 6.69
CA ARG A 9 -13.39 -2.40 7.75
C ARG A 9 -13.52 -3.83 7.24
N ASP A 10 -13.74 -3.99 5.95
CA ASP A 10 -13.81 -5.32 5.32
C ASP A 10 -12.39 -5.86 5.10
N ILE A 11 -11.78 -6.30 6.20
CA ILE A 11 -10.42 -6.84 6.17
C ILE A 11 -10.35 -8.10 5.32
N ALA A 12 -11.42 -8.89 5.29
CA ALA A 12 -11.45 -10.12 4.49
C ALA A 12 -11.29 -9.81 2.99
N ALA A 13 -11.95 -8.76 2.48
CA ALA A 13 -11.79 -8.34 1.09
C ALA A 13 -10.35 -7.88 0.80
N CYS A 14 -9.75 -7.12 1.72
CA CYS A 14 -8.37 -6.67 1.59
C CYS A 14 -7.39 -7.85 1.60
N ARG A 15 -7.59 -8.80 2.51
CA ARG A 15 -6.75 -10.00 2.58
C ARG A 15 -6.86 -10.88 1.34
N ALA A 16 -8.04 -10.98 0.75
CA ALA A 16 -8.23 -11.75 -0.47
C ALA A 16 -7.42 -11.15 -1.64
N LEU A 17 -7.43 -9.83 -1.77
CA LEU A 17 -6.63 -9.12 -2.78
C LEU A 17 -5.13 -9.32 -2.54
N ARG A 18 -4.68 -9.18 -1.30
CA ARG A 18 -3.28 -9.34 -0.94
C ARG A 18 -2.80 -10.76 -1.17
N ARG A 19 -3.64 -11.76 -0.87
CA ARG A 19 -3.31 -13.15 -1.13
C ARG A 19 -3.08 -13.40 -2.62
N GLU A 20 -3.98 -12.91 -3.45
CA GLU A 20 -3.87 -13.10 -4.90
C GLU A 20 -2.61 -12.44 -5.47
N VAL A 21 -2.28 -11.23 -5.03
CA VAL A 21 -1.14 -10.48 -5.57
C VAL A 21 0.18 -10.91 -4.92
N PHE A 22 0.26 -10.95 -3.59
CA PHE A 22 1.53 -11.19 -2.91
C PHE A 22 1.88 -12.66 -2.82
N ILE A 23 0.93 -13.52 -2.48
CA ILE A 23 1.19 -14.95 -2.30
C ILE A 23 1.13 -15.68 -3.64
N GLU A 24 0.04 -15.58 -4.35
CA GLU A 24 -0.18 -16.37 -5.57
C GLU A 24 0.62 -15.84 -6.75
N GLU A 25 0.72 -14.53 -6.94
CA GLU A 25 1.44 -13.94 -8.06
C GLU A 25 2.94 -13.74 -7.77
N GLN A 26 3.27 -13.11 -6.63
CA GLN A 26 4.67 -12.75 -6.31
C GLN A 26 5.42 -13.84 -5.55
N GLY A 27 4.75 -14.87 -5.10
CA GLY A 27 5.38 -15.98 -4.41
C GLY A 27 5.81 -15.68 -2.98
N VAL A 28 5.27 -14.62 -2.37
CA VAL A 28 5.52 -14.32 -0.96
C VAL A 28 4.87 -15.41 -0.11
N SER A 29 5.58 -15.89 0.93
CA SER A 29 5.02 -16.91 1.81
C SER A 29 3.85 -16.35 2.62
N GLU A 30 2.91 -17.22 3.00
CA GLU A 30 1.81 -16.82 3.87
C GLU A 30 2.32 -16.25 5.20
N ALA A 31 3.39 -16.84 5.75
CA ALA A 31 4.00 -16.38 6.99
C ALA A 31 4.55 -14.95 6.87
N ASP A 32 5.06 -14.56 5.69
CA ASP A 32 5.58 -13.23 5.46
C ASP A 32 4.48 -12.20 5.16
N GLU A 33 3.39 -12.60 4.51
CA GLU A 33 2.31 -11.68 4.15
C GLU A 33 1.35 -11.44 5.30
N VAL A 34 0.94 -12.50 5.99
CA VAL A 34 -0.01 -12.42 7.10
C VAL A 34 0.70 -11.97 8.38
N ASP A 35 0.20 -10.90 9.00
CA ASP A 35 0.70 -10.42 10.29
C ASP A 35 -0.50 -10.09 11.20
N ASP A 36 -0.22 -9.64 12.41
CA ASP A 36 -1.24 -9.31 13.41
C ASP A 36 -1.60 -7.83 13.44
N GLN A 37 -1.25 -7.05 12.40
CA GLN A 37 -1.39 -5.60 12.40
C GLN A 37 -2.66 -5.10 11.71
N ASP A 38 -3.42 -5.98 11.06
CA ASP A 38 -4.58 -5.57 10.26
C ASP A 38 -5.68 -4.90 11.09
N GLU A 39 -5.93 -5.36 12.30
CA GLU A 39 -7.02 -4.81 13.11
C GLU A 39 -6.75 -3.38 13.56
N ALA A 40 -5.49 -3.02 13.79
CA ALA A 40 -5.10 -1.67 14.20
C ALA A 40 -4.87 -0.73 13.01
N ALA A 41 -4.86 -1.25 11.80
CA ALA A 41 -4.54 -0.50 10.59
C ALA A 41 -5.76 0.20 10.00
N ILE A 42 -5.48 1.24 9.20
CA ILE A 42 -6.48 1.81 8.30
C ILE A 42 -6.34 1.10 6.96
N HIS A 43 -7.46 0.62 6.43
CA HIS A 43 -7.48 -0.08 5.15
C HIS A 43 -8.25 0.74 4.13
N LEU A 44 -7.67 0.87 2.93
CA LEU A 44 -8.33 1.48 1.77
C LEU A 44 -8.69 0.37 0.79
N LEU A 45 -9.86 0.47 0.20
CA LEU A 45 -10.33 -0.48 -0.80
C LEU A 45 -10.73 0.26 -2.06
N LEU A 46 -10.17 -0.15 -3.20
CA LEU A 46 -10.54 0.35 -4.51
C LEU A 46 -11.51 -0.62 -5.14
N THR A 47 -12.69 -0.11 -5.48
CA THR A 47 -13.72 -0.89 -6.16
C THR A 47 -14.15 -0.23 -7.45
N GLU A 48 -14.57 -1.03 -8.41
CA GLU A 48 -15.17 -0.57 -9.66
C GLU A 48 -16.31 -1.52 -10.00
N ASP A 49 -17.51 -0.97 -10.22
CA ASP A 49 -18.72 -1.75 -10.50
C ASP A 49 -18.97 -2.86 -9.47
N GLY A 50 -18.71 -2.55 -8.19
CA GLY A 50 -18.90 -3.49 -7.10
C GLY A 50 -17.80 -4.53 -6.92
N ARG A 51 -16.76 -4.49 -7.75
CA ARG A 51 -15.64 -5.42 -7.66
C ARG A 51 -14.47 -4.80 -6.92
N ALA A 52 -13.91 -5.53 -5.98
CA ALA A 52 -12.67 -5.14 -5.30
C ALA A 52 -11.49 -5.38 -6.23
N LEU A 53 -10.72 -4.33 -6.54
CA LEU A 53 -9.61 -4.39 -7.50
C LEU A 53 -8.27 -4.09 -6.87
N GLY A 54 -8.23 -3.37 -5.76
CA GLY A 54 -6.98 -3.01 -5.12
C GLY A 54 -7.17 -2.58 -3.68
N THR A 55 -6.09 -2.54 -2.94
CA THR A 55 -6.09 -2.17 -1.52
C THR A 55 -4.78 -1.53 -1.11
N ALA A 56 -4.79 -0.82 0.02
CA ALA A 56 -3.61 -0.29 0.66
C ALA A 56 -3.84 -0.31 2.16
N ARG A 57 -2.76 -0.46 2.94
CA ARG A 57 -2.81 -0.49 4.40
C ARG A 57 -1.96 0.62 4.98
N ILE A 58 -2.50 1.35 5.95
CA ILE A 58 -1.83 2.44 6.66
C ILE A 58 -1.66 2.02 8.12
N LEU A 59 -0.41 1.94 8.58
CA LEU A 59 -0.07 1.69 9.97
C LEU A 59 0.40 3.00 10.61
N ILE A 60 -0.17 3.35 11.76
CA ILE A 60 0.14 4.61 12.44
C ILE A 60 1.29 4.38 13.41
N GLY A 61 2.38 5.15 13.25
CA GLY A 61 3.52 5.17 14.14
C GLY A 61 3.62 6.49 14.91
N ALA A 62 4.75 6.71 15.55
CA ALA A 62 5.00 7.96 16.28
C ALA A 62 5.46 9.05 15.32
N GLY A 63 4.56 9.94 14.95
CA GLY A 63 4.85 11.06 14.04
C GLY A 63 4.84 10.69 12.55
N TYR A 64 4.57 9.46 12.20
CA TYR A 64 4.54 8.99 10.82
C TYR A 64 3.49 7.91 10.61
N VAL A 65 3.13 7.67 9.36
CA VAL A 65 2.40 6.46 8.98
C VAL A 65 3.27 5.62 8.07
N LYS A 66 3.10 4.30 8.17
CA LYS A 66 3.72 3.36 7.25
C LYS A 66 2.67 2.86 6.28
N LEU A 67 2.85 3.18 5.01
CA LEU A 67 1.99 2.71 3.92
C LEU A 67 2.56 1.39 3.40
N GLY A 68 1.71 0.39 3.30
CA GLY A 68 2.14 -0.92 2.83
C GLY A 68 1.00 -1.73 2.27
N ARG A 69 1.31 -2.95 1.85
CA ARG A 69 0.35 -3.88 1.27
C ARG A 69 -0.47 -3.24 0.15
N VAL A 70 0.17 -2.34 -0.63
CA VAL A 70 -0.46 -1.71 -1.79
C VAL A 70 -0.46 -2.72 -2.93
N CYS A 71 -1.62 -3.06 -3.42
CA CYS A 71 -1.71 -3.99 -4.54
C CYS A 71 -2.95 -3.72 -5.40
N VAL A 72 -2.83 -4.09 -6.67
CA VAL A 72 -3.91 -4.03 -7.66
C VAL A 72 -3.90 -5.35 -8.41
N LEU A 73 -5.06 -5.93 -8.64
CA LEU A 73 -5.18 -7.17 -9.40
C LEU A 73 -4.59 -7.02 -10.80
N THR A 74 -3.96 -8.07 -11.31
CA THR A 74 -3.22 -8.05 -12.59
C THR A 74 -4.05 -7.46 -13.72
N TYR A 75 -5.29 -7.91 -13.88
CA TYR A 75 -6.13 -7.46 -15.00
C TYR A 75 -6.60 -6.01 -14.86
N ALA A 76 -6.46 -5.41 -13.69
CA ALA A 76 -6.86 -4.03 -13.42
C ALA A 76 -5.70 -3.04 -13.41
N ARG A 77 -4.49 -3.49 -13.71
CA ARG A 77 -3.28 -2.65 -13.74
C ARG A 77 -3.21 -1.76 -14.98
N SER A 78 -2.26 -0.84 -14.98
CA SER A 78 -2.00 0.11 -16.08
C SER A 78 -3.15 1.09 -16.33
N LYS A 79 -3.98 1.33 -15.30
CA LYS A 79 -5.11 2.27 -15.34
C LYS A 79 -4.96 3.38 -14.29
N GLY A 80 -3.80 3.48 -13.65
CA GLY A 80 -3.55 4.49 -12.61
C GLY A 80 -4.12 4.16 -11.23
N HIS A 81 -4.59 2.94 -11.00
CA HIS A 81 -5.20 2.56 -9.72
C HIS A 81 -4.21 2.55 -8.56
N GLY A 82 -2.98 2.06 -8.81
CA GLY A 82 -1.94 2.08 -7.79
C GLY A 82 -1.61 3.49 -7.33
N ALA A 83 -1.41 4.41 -8.27
CA ALA A 83 -1.15 5.82 -7.96
C ALA A 83 -2.34 6.45 -7.21
N ALA A 84 -3.57 6.13 -7.61
CA ALA A 84 -4.76 6.63 -6.94
C ALA A 84 -4.84 6.15 -5.48
N LEU A 85 -4.51 4.89 -5.21
CA LEU A 85 -4.46 4.34 -3.86
C LEU A 85 -3.40 5.06 -3.00
N ILE A 86 -2.22 5.29 -3.56
CA ILE A 86 -1.14 6.01 -2.87
C ILE A 86 -1.58 7.44 -2.54
N ARG A 87 -2.17 8.16 -3.50
CA ARG A 87 -2.66 9.52 -3.28
C ARG A 87 -3.76 9.56 -2.22
N ALA A 88 -4.67 8.60 -2.24
CA ALA A 88 -5.74 8.50 -1.23
C ALA A 88 -5.15 8.24 0.16
N ALA A 89 -4.13 7.40 0.27
CA ALA A 89 -3.45 7.12 1.53
C ALA A 89 -2.73 8.35 2.07
N VAL A 90 -2.05 9.10 1.21
CA VAL A 90 -1.39 10.36 1.59
C VAL A 90 -2.42 11.39 2.07
N ALA A 91 -3.53 11.54 1.36
CA ALA A 91 -4.61 12.45 1.75
C ALA A 91 -5.19 12.06 3.12
N ARG A 92 -5.37 10.77 3.37
CA ARG A 92 -5.86 10.27 4.67
C ARG A 92 -4.86 10.55 5.78
N ALA A 93 -3.57 10.37 5.52
CA ALA A 93 -2.52 10.65 6.49
C ALA A 93 -2.47 12.12 6.89
N ARG A 94 -2.70 13.04 5.94
CA ARG A 94 -2.72 14.48 6.23
C ARG A 94 -3.80 14.87 7.21
N ASN A 95 -4.86 14.11 7.33
CA ASN A 95 -5.95 14.37 8.27
C ASN A 95 -5.75 13.71 9.63
N LEU A 96 -4.65 12.98 9.83
CA LEU A 96 -4.33 12.38 11.11
C LEU A 96 -3.52 13.36 11.96
N PRO A 97 -3.87 13.53 13.25
CA PRO A 97 -3.14 14.46 14.11
C PRO A 97 -1.72 13.98 14.39
N GLY A 98 -0.75 14.90 14.38
CA GLY A 98 0.63 14.61 14.76
C GLY A 98 1.43 13.81 13.76
N ILE A 99 0.95 13.63 12.54
CA ILE A 99 1.66 12.87 11.49
C ILE A 99 2.40 13.83 10.57
N ALA A 100 3.73 13.67 10.48
CA ALA A 100 4.59 14.55 9.71
C ALA A 100 5.05 13.95 8.37
N GLU A 101 5.01 12.62 8.23
CA GLU A 101 5.51 11.96 7.04
C GLU A 101 4.83 10.62 6.78
N VAL A 102 4.87 10.21 5.52
CA VAL A 102 4.46 8.87 5.07
C VAL A 102 5.71 8.11 4.70
N ARG A 103 5.87 6.91 5.25
CA ARG A 103 6.99 6.00 4.97
C ARG A 103 6.48 4.74 4.28
N LEU A 104 7.27 4.21 3.39
CA LEU A 104 6.99 2.91 2.78
C LEU A 104 8.28 2.20 2.39
N GLY A 105 8.20 0.88 2.23
CA GLY A 105 9.26 0.10 1.63
C GLY A 105 8.89 -0.20 0.18
N ALA A 106 9.62 0.37 -0.76
CA ALA A 106 9.36 0.17 -2.18
C ALA A 106 10.25 -0.94 -2.73
N GLN A 107 9.67 -1.85 -3.50
CA GLN A 107 10.47 -2.77 -4.30
C GLN A 107 11.37 -1.96 -5.23
N THR A 108 12.62 -2.37 -5.40
CA THR A 108 13.61 -1.53 -6.11
C THR A 108 13.21 -1.18 -7.55
N HIS A 109 12.47 -2.07 -8.22
CA HIS A 109 11.96 -1.77 -9.57
C HIS A 109 10.84 -0.73 -9.58
N ALA A 110 10.27 -0.38 -8.42
CA ALA A 110 9.16 0.57 -8.30
C ALA A 110 9.60 1.94 -7.78
N LEU A 111 10.90 2.15 -7.54
CA LEU A 111 11.39 3.43 -6.99
C LEU A 111 10.97 4.64 -7.84
N GLY A 112 11.06 4.54 -9.17
CA GLY A 112 10.65 5.60 -10.07
C GLY A 112 9.16 5.93 -9.98
N PHE A 113 8.34 4.91 -9.79
CA PHE A 113 6.89 5.08 -9.62
C PHE A 113 6.58 5.94 -8.38
N TYR A 114 7.18 5.60 -7.25
CA TYR A 114 6.96 6.37 -6.01
C TYR A 114 7.62 7.74 -6.07
N ALA A 115 8.79 7.87 -6.70
CA ALA A 115 9.45 9.17 -6.87
C ALA A 115 8.56 10.13 -7.65
N ALA A 116 7.87 9.67 -8.68
CA ALA A 116 6.92 10.48 -9.44
C ALA A 116 5.74 10.96 -8.60
N LEU A 117 5.44 10.27 -7.49
CA LEU A 117 4.38 10.66 -6.54
C LEU A 117 4.90 11.54 -5.41
N GLY A 118 6.16 11.94 -5.44
CA GLY A 118 6.75 12.85 -4.48
C GLY A 118 7.56 12.21 -3.37
N PHE A 119 7.74 10.90 -3.39
CA PHE A 119 8.53 10.18 -2.38
C PHE A 119 10.02 10.27 -2.70
N THR A 120 10.84 10.28 -1.65
CA THR A 120 12.31 10.30 -1.74
C THR A 120 12.86 9.04 -1.10
N ALA A 121 13.74 8.35 -1.81
CA ALA A 121 14.41 7.16 -1.27
C ALA A 121 15.44 7.55 -0.22
N ARG A 122 15.56 6.72 0.84
CA ARG A 122 16.59 6.90 1.86
C ARG A 122 17.03 5.55 2.42
N GLY A 123 18.27 5.51 2.87
CA GLY A 123 18.86 4.31 3.46
C GLY A 123 19.26 3.26 2.41
N PRO A 124 19.84 2.14 2.87
CA PRO A 124 20.31 1.10 1.96
C PRO A 124 19.18 0.22 1.45
N VAL A 125 19.45 -0.56 0.42
CA VAL A 125 18.58 -1.64 -0.03
C VAL A 125 18.52 -2.71 1.07
N PHE A 126 17.34 -3.22 1.34
CA PHE A 126 17.12 -4.30 2.30
C PHE A 126 16.23 -5.39 1.68
N ASP A 127 16.29 -6.59 2.25
CA ASP A 127 15.46 -7.69 1.81
C ASP A 127 14.14 -7.71 2.59
N ASP A 128 13.03 -7.85 1.88
CA ASP A 128 11.72 -8.05 2.48
C ASP A 128 11.02 -9.17 1.72
N ALA A 129 10.77 -10.28 2.40
CA ALA A 129 10.16 -11.48 1.83
C ALA A 129 10.91 -12.00 0.58
N GLY A 130 12.25 -11.89 0.58
CA GLY A 130 13.09 -12.32 -0.55
C GLY A 130 13.14 -11.35 -1.70
N ILE A 131 12.55 -10.17 -1.57
CA ILE A 131 12.50 -9.16 -2.63
C ILE A 131 13.29 -7.93 -2.18
N PRO A 132 14.20 -7.38 -3.00
CA PRO A 132 14.94 -6.18 -2.61
C PRO A 132 14.04 -4.95 -2.58
N HIS A 133 14.14 -4.22 -1.47
CA HIS A 133 13.35 -3.01 -1.18
C HIS A 133 14.25 -1.87 -0.77
N ARG A 134 13.72 -0.65 -0.82
CA ARG A 134 14.34 0.53 -0.25
C ARG A 134 13.28 1.40 0.41
N GLU A 135 13.61 2.01 1.56
CA GLU A 135 12.68 2.93 2.22
C GLU A 135 12.49 4.19 1.40
N MET A 136 11.26 4.66 1.32
CA MET A 136 10.91 5.95 0.72
C MET A 136 10.03 6.74 1.67
N VAL A 137 10.14 8.07 1.61
CA VAL A 137 9.49 9.00 2.53
C VAL A 137 8.88 10.16 1.77
N LEU A 138 7.69 10.55 2.18
CA LEU A 138 7.02 11.77 1.74
C LEU A 138 6.75 12.65 2.95
N SER A 139 7.26 13.88 2.96
CA SER A 139 6.93 14.87 4.00
C SER A 139 5.55 15.46 3.73
N LEU A 140 4.74 15.54 4.77
CA LEU A 140 3.37 16.06 4.69
C LEU A 140 3.31 17.57 4.91
#